data_5ee22e074baf87237204659ddb1b2b49
#
_entry.id   5ee22e074baf87237204659ddb1b2b49
#
_cell.length_a   1.000
_cell.length_b   1.000
_cell.length_c   1.000
_cell.angle_alpha   90.00
_cell.angle_beta   90.00
_cell.angle_gamma   90.00
#
_symmetry.space_group_name_H-M   'P 1'
#
loop_
_entity.id
_entity.type
_entity.pdbx_description
1 polymer ?
#
loop_
_entity_poly.entity_id
_entity_poly.type
_entity_poly.pdbx_seq_one_letter_code
_entity_poly.pdbx_strand_id
1 'polypeptide(L)'
;MALPWRVSHVSAPVSVAGSDTSRTRGDDPSPIIAREGWPILAIVVVIGALPVVAVALLAPAWTWLAAVPGVLLLAFCCWFFRDPQRAIPDEAGLLVAPADGLVIAIEPAKPPEELGLGDVGEMERVVIFLNVFNVHVNRVPYAGTIVKVAGKAGKFAHAGKPDAEHNQRKSIAIKLQGLRDGGVTAVVTQVTGLIARRIVCHATEGKAYKVGERYGLIRFGSRTDVYLPKGVTWLVKPGEKTTGGVTKLARLG
;
A
#
# COMPACT_ATOMS: atom_id res chain seq x y z
N MET A 1 -63.21 -9.29 -2.22
CA MET A 1 -62.88 -10.48 -3.02
C MET A 1 -61.36 -10.34 -3.36
N ALA A 2 -60.53 -10.94 -2.56
CA ALA A 2 -59.07 -10.81 -2.62
C ALA A 2 -58.50 -12.13 -3.13
N LEU A 3 -57.68 -12.05 -4.17
CA LEU A 3 -56.90 -13.19 -4.69
C LEU A 3 -55.49 -13.19 -4.08
N PRO A 4 -55.00 -14.33 -3.59
CA PRO A 4 -53.69 -14.42 -2.96
C PRO A 4 -52.59 -14.67 -4.02
N TRP A 5 -51.48 -13.93 -3.90
CA TRP A 5 -50.23 -14.18 -4.64
C TRP A 5 -49.54 -15.43 -4.11
N ARG A 6 -49.39 -16.44 -4.94
CA ARG A 6 -48.51 -17.60 -4.68
C ARG A 6 -47.07 -17.19 -5.05
N VAL A 7 -46.19 -17.15 -4.06
CA VAL A 7 -44.74 -17.13 -4.25
C VAL A 7 -44.28 -18.57 -4.43
N SER A 8 -43.86 -18.91 -5.63
CA SER A 8 -43.22 -20.21 -5.93
C SER A 8 -41.73 -20.09 -5.57
N HIS A 9 -41.35 -20.74 -4.47
CA HIS A 9 -39.95 -21.04 -4.18
C HIS A 9 -39.46 -22.11 -5.17
N VAL A 10 -38.60 -21.70 -6.12
CA VAL A 10 -37.73 -22.63 -6.85
C VAL A 10 -36.33 -22.44 -6.32
N SER A 11 -35.96 -23.31 -5.40
CA SER A 11 -34.54 -23.45 -4.97
C SER A 11 -33.88 -24.41 -5.96
N ALA A 12 -33.09 -23.83 -6.86
CA ALA A 12 -32.10 -24.60 -7.60
C ALA A 12 -30.81 -24.66 -6.78
N PRO A 13 -30.16 -25.80 -6.61
CA PRO A 13 -28.85 -25.88 -5.98
C PRO A 13 -27.81 -25.22 -6.87
N VAL A 14 -27.16 -24.17 -6.38
CA VAL A 14 -25.96 -23.60 -7.03
C VAL A 14 -24.86 -24.64 -6.91
N SER A 15 -24.59 -25.31 -8.02
CA SER A 15 -23.41 -26.16 -8.19
C SER A 15 -22.16 -25.29 -7.97
N VAL A 16 -21.44 -25.54 -6.89
CA VAL A 16 -20.10 -25.02 -6.67
C VAL A 16 -19.18 -25.82 -7.60
N ALA A 17 -19.06 -25.35 -8.84
CA ALA A 17 -18.09 -25.86 -9.77
C ALA A 17 -16.73 -25.18 -9.53
N GLY A 18 -15.71 -26.02 -9.31
CA GLY A 18 -14.32 -25.72 -9.61
C GLY A 18 -13.68 -24.62 -8.77
N SER A 19 -12.96 -25.03 -7.75
CA SER A 19 -11.90 -24.22 -7.15
C SER A 19 -10.89 -23.81 -8.20
N ASP A 20 -11.11 -22.66 -8.83
CA ASP A 20 -10.03 -21.93 -9.47
C ASP A 20 -9.12 -21.38 -8.36
N THR A 21 -8.11 -22.17 -8.05
CA THR A 21 -7.00 -21.75 -7.18
C THR A 21 -6.13 -20.76 -7.96
N SER A 22 -6.70 -19.62 -8.35
CA SER A 22 -5.90 -18.49 -8.80
C SER A 22 -5.02 -18.06 -7.63
N ARG A 23 -3.74 -18.45 -7.69
CA ARG A 23 -2.70 -17.99 -6.76
C ARG A 23 -2.86 -16.49 -6.58
N THR A 24 -3.29 -16.09 -5.39
CA THR A 24 -3.36 -14.68 -5.08
C THR A 24 -1.93 -14.13 -5.09
N ARG A 25 -1.73 -12.93 -5.61
CA ARG A 25 -0.41 -12.29 -5.75
C ARG A 25 0.33 -12.15 -4.41
N GLY A 26 -0.34 -12.48 -3.29
CA GLY A 26 0.19 -12.52 -1.92
C GLY A 26 0.84 -13.83 -1.53
N ASP A 27 0.51 -14.92 -2.21
CA ASP A 27 1.03 -16.26 -1.90
C ASP A 27 2.36 -16.57 -2.61
N ASP A 28 2.77 -15.73 -3.59
CA ASP A 28 4.09 -15.84 -4.19
C ASP A 28 5.18 -15.49 -3.16
N PRO A 29 6.27 -16.29 -3.10
CA PRO A 29 7.42 -15.92 -2.28
C PRO A 29 7.82 -14.49 -2.65
N SER A 30 8.03 -13.65 -1.64
CA SER A 30 8.39 -12.25 -1.88
C SER A 30 9.60 -12.18 -2.80
N PRO A 31 9.51 -11.52 -3.94
CA PRO A 31 10.71 -11.21 -4.70
C PRO A 31 11.59 -10.33 -3.80
N ILE A 32 12.90 -10.61 -3.76
CA ILE A 32 13.86 -9.78 -2.99
C ILE A 32 13.71 -8.30 -3.37
N ILE A 33 13.32 -8.04 -4.62
CA ILE A 33 13.09 -6.70 -5.20
C ILE A 33 11.67 -6.64 -5.74
N ALA A 34 10.93 -5.59 -5.38
CA ALA A 34 9.60 -5.33 -5.90
C ALA A 34 9.60 -5.28 -7.43
N ARG A 35 8.59 -5.88 -8.06
CA ARG A 35 8.49 -6.00 -9.54
C ARG A 35 8.58 -4.64 -10.24
N GLU A 36 8.09 -3.59 -9.61
CA GLU A 36 8.11 -2.21 -10.09
C GLU A 36 9.52 -1.61 -10.15
N GLY A 37 10.48 -2.22 -9.47
CA GLY A 37 11.89 -1.83 -9.48
C GLY A 37 12.65 -2.31 -10.73
N TRP A 38 12.30 -3.45 -11.30
CA TRP A 38 13.06 -4.06 -12.39
C TRP A 38 13.29 -3.17 -13.61
N PRO A 39 12.27 -2.42 -14.13
CA PRO A 39 12.50 -1.51 -15.25
C PRO A 39 13.47 -0.38 -14.90
N ILE A 40 13.44 0.10 -13.64
CA ILE A 40 14.33 1.17 -13.17
C ILE A 40 15.76 0.64 -13.04
N LEU A 41 15.93 -0.56 -12.48
CA LEU A 41 17.25 -1.21 -12.38
C LEU A 41 17.86 -1.41 -13.76
N ALA A 42 17.09 -1.86 -14.74
CA ALA A 42 17.56 -2.00 -16.12
C ALA A 42 18.03 -0.65 -16.70
N ILE A 43 17.25 0.42 -16.51
CA ILE A 43 17.63 1.77 -16.96
C ILE A 43 18.91 2.23 -16.25
N VAL A 44 19.04 2.03 -14.94
CA VAL A 44 20.23 2.41 -14.17
C VAL A 44 21.46 1.66 -14.64
N VAL A 45 21.35 0.37 -14.96
CA VAL A 45 22.46 -0.43 -15.52
C VAL A 45 22.90 0.16 -16.87
N VAL A 46 21.97 0.45 -17.78
CA VAL A 46 22.30 1.02 -19.09
C VAL A 46 22.97 2.40 -18.96
N ILE A 47 22.37 3.31 -18.18
CA ILE A 47 22.92 4.63 -17.96
C ILE A 47 24.29 4.57 -17.27
N GLY A 48 24.47 3.70 -16.28
CA GLY A 48 25.74 3.51 -15.58
C GLY A 48 26.84 2.91 -16.45
N ALA A 49 26.49 2.07 -17.44
CA ALA A 49 27.45 1.48 -18.37
C ALA A 49 28.01 2.48 -19.39
N LEU A 50 27.26 3.49 -19.80
CA LEU A 50 27.68 4.46 -20.82
C LEU A 50 29.00 5.18 -20.47
N PRO A 51 29.17 5.81 -19.30
CA PRO A 51 30.43 6.46 -18.93
C PRO A 51 31.58 5.45 -18.80
N VAL A 52 31.29 4.24 -18.34
CA VAL A 52 32.29 3.17 -18.21
C VAL A 52 32.86 2.79 -19.58
N VAL A 53 32.01 2.58 -20.59
CA VAL A 53 32.41 2.28 -21.95
C VAL A 53 33.19 3.46 -22.56
N ALA A 54 32.71 4.69 -22.40
CA ALA A 54 33.39 5.86 -22.93
C ALA A 54 34.80 6.02 -22.34
N VAL A 55 34.94 5.87 -21.02
CA VAL A 55 36.26 5.98 -20.36
C VAL A 55 37.15 4.79 -20.71
N ALA A 56 36.62 3.57 -20.85
CA ALA A 56 37.39 2.41 -21.29
C ALA A 56 38.05 2.60 -22.68
N LEU A 57 37.36 3.29 -23.59
CA LEU A 57 37.86 3.56 -24.92
C LEU A 57 38.88 4.71 -24.96
N LEU A 58 38.78 5.70 -24.09
CA LEU A 58 39.60 6.93 -24.14
C LEU A 58 40.75 6.94 -23.11
N ALA A 59 40.53 6.34 -21.95
CA ALA A 59 41.46 6.36 -20.82
C ALA A 59 41.29 5.09 -19.93
N PRO A 60 41.71 3.92 -20.41
CA PRO A 60 41.37 2.61 -19.78
C PRO A 60 41.81 2.47 -18.31
N ALA A 61 42.87 3.17 -17.89
CA ALA A 61 43.34 3.18 -16.50
C ALA A 61 42.30 3.76 -15.49
N TRP A 62 41.36 4.59 -15.97
CA TRP A 62 40.36 5.27 -15.15
C TRP A 62 38.95 4.61 -15.20
N THR A 63 38.82 3.51 -15.92
CA THR A 63 37.52 2.81 -16.13
C THR A 63 36.84 2.42 -14.80
N TRP A 64 37.59 1.94 -13.82
CA TRP A 64 37.06 1.57 -12.50
C TRP A 64 36.45 2.78 -11.77
N LEU A 65 37.04 3.97 -11.90
CA LEU A 65 36.52 5.20 -11.28
C LEU A 65 35.20 5.64 -11.92
N ALA A 66 35.07 5.47 -13.24
CA ALA A 66 33.84 5.76 -13.98
C ALA A 66 32.69 4.81 -13.58
N ALA A 67 32.99 3.59 -13.10
CA ALA A 67 31.99 2.63 -12.66
C ALA A 67 31.36 2.97 -11.29
N VAL A 68 32.08 3.66 -10.40
CA VAL A 68 31.67 3.91 -9.01
C VAL A 68 30.29 4.56 -8.91
N PRO A 69 29.97 5.67 -9.63
CA PRO A 69 28.64 6.29 -9.52
C PRO A 69 27.51 5.36 -9.95
N GLY A 70 27.71 4.60 -11.03
CA GLY A 70 26.74 3.62 -11.53
C GLY A 70 26.46 2.51 -10.53
N VAL A 71 27.51 1.96 -9.89
CA VAL A 71 27.41 0.93 -8.86
C VAL A 71 26.69 1.44 -7.62
N LEU A 72 27.00 2.65 -7.15
CA LEU A 72 26.35 3.26 -5.99
C LEU A 72 24.86 3.52 -6.27
N LEU A 73 24.54 4.03 -7.46
CA LEU A 73 23.14 4.24 -7.85
C LEU A 73 22.37 2.91 -7.96
N LEU A 74 22.98 1.89 -8.53
CA LEU A 74 22.37 0.56 -8.62
C LEU A 74 22.13 -0.04 -7.23
N ALA A 75 23.12 0.04 -6.33
CA ALA A 75 23.00 -0.42 -4.94
C ALA A 75 21.86 0.31 -4.21
N PHE A 76 21.76 1.63 -4.38
CA PHE A 76 20.66 2.44 -3.82
C PHE A 76 19.30 2.00 -4.38
N CYS A 77 19.17 1.79 -5.70
CA CYS A 77 17.93 1.34 -6.30
C CYS A 77 17.52 -0.07 -5.82
N CYS A 78 18.48 -1.00 -5.71
CA CYS A 78 18.21 -2.33 -5.12
C CYS A 78 17.74 -2.21 -3.68
N TRP A 79 18.37 -1.36 -2.88
CA TRP A 79 17.95 -1.08 -1.52
C TRP A 79 16.55 -0.47 -1.43
N PHE A 80 16.27 0.51 -2.29
CA PHE A 80 14.98 1.20 -2.31
C PHE A 80 13.83 0.26 -2.68
N PHE A 81 14.00 -0.57 -3.71
CA PHE A 81 12.98 -1.49 -4.20
C PHE A 81 12.95 -2.84 -3.46
N ARG A 82 13.69 -2.99 -2.35
CA ARG A 82 13.65 -4.24 -1.58
C ARG A 82 12.24 -4.53 -1.07
N ASP A 83 11.86 -5.79 -1.11
CA ASP A 83 10.58 -6.29 -0.60
C ASP A 83 10.79 -7.50 0.31
N PRO A 84 11.19 -7.28 1.57
CA PRO A 84 11.47 -8.37 2.48
C PRO A 84 10.22 -9.15 2.83
N GLN A 85 10.38 -10.45 3.04
CA GLN A 85 9.33 -11.27 3.64
C GLN A 85 9.04 -10.78 5.06
N ARG A 86 7.77 -10.89 5.48
CA ARG A 86 7.31 -10.43 6.80
C ARG A 86 6.54 -11.54 7.49
N ALA A 87 6.82 -11.76 8.76
CA ALA A 87 5.97 -12.58 9.62
C ALA A 87 4.74 -11.74 10.02
N ILE A 88 3.62 -12.01 9.37
CA ILE A 88 2.36 -11.29 9.60
C ILE A 88 1.70 -11.84 10.85
N PRO A 89 1.37 -11.01 11.87
CA PRO A 89 0.59 -11.47 13.02
C PRO A 89 -0.80 -11.96 12.59
N ASP A 90 -1.18 -13.14 13.06
CA ASP A 90 -2.51 -13.72 12.83
C ASP A 90 -3.32 -13.65 14.13
N GLU A 91 -3.89 -12.49 14.40
CA GLU A 91 -4.73 -12.22 15.57
C GLU A 91 -6.04 -11.59 15.12
N ALA A 92 -7.17 -12.15 15.59
CA ALA A 92 -8.48 -11.61 15.26
C ALA A 92 -8.65 -10.16 15.76
N GLY A 93 -9.22 -9.30 14.93
CA GLY A 93 -9.44 -7.88 15.24
C GLY A 93 -8.17 -7.03 15.25
N LEU A 94 -6.99 -7.59 14.96
CA LEU A 94 -5.73 -6.86 14.93
C LEU A 94 -5.44 -6.33 13.52
N LEU A 95 -5.28 -5.02 13.40
CA LEU A 95 -4.77 -4.39 12.18
C LEU A 95 -3.25 -4.22 12.26
N VAL A 96 -2.58 -4.52 11.15
CA VAL A 96 -1.14 -4.29 10.99
C VAL A 96 -0.86 -2.99 10.24
N ALA A 97 0.31 -2.41 10.46
CA ALA A 97 0.74 -1.22 9.71
C ALA A 97 0.82 -1.53 8.19
N PRO A 98 0.27 -0.67 7.32
CA PRO A 98 0.32 -0.87 5.88
C PRO A 98 1.69 -0.54 5.26
N ALA A 99 2.57 0.14 6.00
CA ALA A 99 3.85 0.64 5.49
C ALA A 99 4.91 0.68 6.58
N ASP A 100 6.19 0.64 6.16
CA ASP A 100 7.32 1.03 7.00
C ASP A 100 7.35 2.56 7.09
N GLY A 101 7.58 3.10 8.28
CA GLY A 101 7.67 4.55 8.41
C GLY A 101 7.70 5.05 9.85
N LEU A 102 7.38 6.31 10.00
CA LEU A 102 7.23 7.01 11.27
C LEU A 102 5.78 7.47 11.42
N VAL A 103 5.13 7.11 12.50
CA VAL A 103 3.82 7.68 12.85
C VAL A 103 4.01 9.15 13.17
N ILE A 104 3.41 10.06 12.40
CA ILE A 104 3.56 11.50 12.60
C ILE A 104 2.32 12.15 13.20
N ALA A 105 1.14 11.53 13.04
CA ALA A 105 -0.10 12.00 13.63
C ALA A 105 -1.10 10.84 13.83
N ILE A 106 -1.96 11.01 14.86
CA ILE A 106 -3.21 10.25 15.03
C ILE A 106 -4.26 11.30 15.38
N GLU A 107 -5.29 11.40 14.54
CA GLU A 107 -6.27 12.49 14.63
C GLU A 107 -7.59 12.12 13.97
N PRO A 108 -8.72 12.72 14.34
CA PRO A 108 -9.96 12.59 13.59
C PRO A 108 -9.83 13.29 12.22
N ALA A 109 -10.32 12.63 11.17
CA ALA A 109 -10.33 13.19 9.82
C ALA A 109 -11.45 12.58 8.98
N LYS A 110 -11.94 13.32 8.00
CA LYS A 110 -12.86 12.77 7.00
C LYS A 110 -12.10 11.89 6.01
N PRO A 111 -12.64 10.73 5.63
CA PRO A 111 -12.01 9.90 4.60
C PRO A 111 -12.01 10.63 3.25
N PRO A 112 -11.14 10.25 2.30
CA PRO A 112 -11.03 10.88 0.99
C PRO A 112 -12.36 10.89 0.22
N GLU A 113 -12.81 12.07 -0.18
CA GLU A 113 -14.09 12.31 -0.88
C GLU A 113 -14.19 11.53 -2.20
N GLU A 114 -13.05 11.34 -2.88
CA GLU A 114 -12.99 10.63 -4.15
C GLU A 114 -13.41 9.16 -4.07
N LEU A 115 -13.49 8.60 -2.88
CA LEU A 115 -14.00 7.24 -2.66
C LEU A 115 -15.54 7.15 -2.77
N GLY A 116 -16.25 8.27 -2.61
CA GLY A 116 -17.71 8.29 -2.72
C GLY A 116 -18.41 7.39 -1.70
N LEU A 117 -17.88 7.30 -0.48
CA LEU A 117 -18.41 6.42 0.59
C LEU A 117 -19.71 6.96 1.24
N GLY A 118 -20.25 8.06 0.72
CA GLY A 118 -21.37 8.76 1.34
C GLY A 118 -20.94 9.54 2.58
N ASP A 119 -21.89 9.88 3.45
CA ASP A 119 -21.60 10.58 4.70
C ASP A 119 -21.25 9.59 5.82
N VAL A 120 -20.03 9.08 5.78
CA VAL A 120 -19.49 8.20 6.85
C VAL A 120 -18.98 9.01 8.06
N GLY A 121 -19.09 10.35 8.00
CA GLY A 121 -18.61 11.24 9.06
C GLY A 121 -17.08 11.23 9.23
N GLU A 122 -16.64 11.65 10.41
CA GLU A 122 -15.21 11.59 10.78
C GLU A 122 -14.81 10.17 11.23
N MET A 123 -13.65 9.77 10.75
CA MET A 123 -12.96 8.52 11.13
C MET A 123 -11.69 8.86 11.93
N GLU A 124 -11.15 7.90 12.65
CA GLU A 124 -9.83 7.98 13.26
C GLU A 124 -8.76 7.77 12.20
N ARG A 125 -7.84 8.72 12.02
CA ARG A 125 -6.75 8.63 11.04
C ARG A 125 -5.40 8.49 11.72
N VAL A 126 -4.59 7.53 11.31
CA VAL A 126 -3.16 7.49 11.58
C VAL A 126 -2.39 7.85 10.31
N VAL A 127 -1.37 8.68 10.45
CA VAL A 127 -0.51 9.16 9.37
C VAL A 127 0.89 8.58 9.52
N ILE A 128 1.35 7.81 8.55
CA ILE A 128 2.67 7.16 8.52
C ILE A 128 3.52 7.80 7.43
N PHE A 129 4.61 8.45 7.80
CA PHE A 129 5.58 9.06 6.89
C PHE A 129 6.67 8.06 6.53
N LEU A 130 6.91 7.86 5.22
CA LEU A 130 7.95 6.99 4.69
C LEU A 130 9.10 7.86 4.17
N ASN A 131 10.26 7.76 4.80
CA ASN A 131 11.48 8.37 4.26
C ASN A 131 12.09 7.48 3.16
N VAL A 132 13.06 7.98 2.40
CA VAL A 132 13.66 7.28 1.25
C VAL A 132 14.37 5.96 1.61
N PHE A 133 14.70 5.74 2.87
CA PHE A 133 15.38 4.53 3.35
C PHE A 133 14.40 3.44 3.84
N ASN A 134 13.12 3.75 3.97
CA ASN A 134 12.08 2.78 4.34
C ASN A 134 11.78 1.82 3.19
N VAL A 135 11.12 0.70 3.49
CA VAL A 135 10.49 -0.15 2.46
C VAL A 135 9.23 0.54 1.99
N HIS A 136 9.10 0.74 0.68
CA HIS A 136 8.00 1.50 0.09
C HIS A 136 6.84 0.63 -0.40
N VAL A 137 6.93 -0.69 -0.26
CA VAL A 137 5.82 -1.62 -0.55
C VAL A 137 4.73 -1.44 0.48
N ASN A 138 3.50 -1.23 0.01
CA ASN A 138 2.33 -1.11 0.86
C ASN A 138 1.56 -2.42 0.95
N ARG A 139 1.05 -2.71 2.14
CA ARG A 139 0.36 -3.95 2.51
C ARG A 139 -1.03 -3.66 3.05
N VAL A 140 -1.96 -4.59 2.80
CA VAL A 140 -3.32 -4.52 3.33
C VAL A 140 -3.27 -4.69 4.85
N PRO A 141 -3.85 -3.75 5.64
CA PRO A 141 -3.73 -3.76 7.10
C PRO A 141 -4.56 -4.84 7.78
N TYR A 142 -5.63 -5.32 7.13
CA TYR A 142 -6.51 -6.37 7.64
C TYR A 142 -7.19 -7.12 6.49
N ALA A 143 -7.53 -8.38 6.69
CA ALA A 143 -8.21 -9.17 5.67
C ALA A 143 -9.57 -8.57 5.30
N GLY A 144 -9.85 -8.46 4.01
CA GLY A 144 -11.10 -7.85 3.56
C GLY A 144 -11.24 -7.79 2.05
N THR A 145 -12.39 -7.32 1.60
CA THR A 145 -12.68 -7.10 0.18
C THR A 145 -12.54 -5.63 -0.15
N ILE A 146 -11.81 -5.32 -1.22
CA ILE A 146 -11.71 -3.94 -1.73
C ILE A 146 -13.05 -3.55 -2.34
N VAL A 147 -13.73 -2.57 -1.75
CA VAL A 147 -15.03 -2.10 -2.23
C VAL A 147 -14.91 -0.91 -3.15
N LYS A 148 -13.85 -0.11 -3.02
CA LYS A 148 -13.60 1.05 -3.87
C LYS A 148 -12.12 1.34 -4.01
N VAL A 149 -11.72 1.78 -5.21
CA VAL A 149 -10.37 2.28 -5.53
C VAL A 149 -10.52 3.62 -6.26
N ALA A 150 -10.01 4.69 -5.70
CA ALA A 150 -10.09 6.01 -6.31
C ALA A 150 -8.75 6.74 -6.23
N GLY A 151 -8.54 7.72 -7.10
CA GLY A 151 -7.37 8.56 -7.10
C GLY A 151 -7.75 10.02 -7.32
N LYS A 152 -6.98 10.91 -6.72
CA LYS A 152 -7.11 12.35 -6.90
C LYS A 152 -5.76 12.92 -7.34
N ALA A 153 -5.74 13.62 -8.45
CA ALA A 153 -4.58 14.42 -8.85
C ALA A 153 -4.35 15.54 -7.83
N GLY A 154 -3.11 15.96 -7.67
CA GLY A 154 -2.78 16.98 -6.67
C GLY A 154 -1.36 17.50 -6.82
N LYS A 155 -0.88 18.18 -5.77
CA LYS A 155 0.46 18.73 -5.65
C LYS A 155 1.50 17.66 -5.27
N PHE A 156 2.74 18.09 -5.12
CA PHE A 156 3.87 17.27 -4.69
C PHE A 156 4.65 17.99 -3.57
N ALA A 157 3.94 18.36 -2.50
CA ALA A 157 4.57 18.94 -1.32
C ALA A 157 5.29 17.85 -0.50
N HIS A 158 6.14 18.25 0.45
CA HIS A 158 6.82 17.31 1.35
C HIS A 158 5.80 16.52 2.16
N ALA A 159 5.82 15.19 2.08
CA ALA A 159 4.78 14.29 2.61
C ALA A 159 4.59 14.39 4.15
N GLY A 160 5.60 14.82 4.90
CA GLY A 160 5.55 15.02 6.34
C GLY A 160 5.04 16.41 6.77
N LYS A 161 4.60 17.27 5.84
CA LYS A 161 4.06 18.61 6.16
C LYS A 161 2.55 18.67 5.94
N PRO A 162 1.83 19.62 6.58
CA PRO A 162 0.38 19.77 6.42
C PRO A 162 -0.06 19.94 4.95
N ASP A 163 0.72 20.65 4.12
CA ASP A 163 0.44 20.86 2.70
C ASP A 163 0.30 19.56 1.89
N ALA A 164 0.78 18.44 2.42
CA ALA A 164 0.64 17.12 1.80
C ALA A 164 -0.83 16.65 1.67
N GLU A 165 -1.78 17.28 2.35
CA GLU A 165 -3.22 17.05 2.19
C GLU A 165 -3.70 17.32 0.75
N HIS A 166 -3.00 18.20 0.03
CA HIS A 166 -3.30 18.56 -1.36
C HIS A 166 -2.50 17.75 -2.38
N ASN A 167 -1.68 16.80 -1.93
CA ASN A 167 -0.87 15.99 -2.83
C ASN A 167 -1.71 14.98 -3.62
N GLN A 168 -1.15 14.57 -4.76
CA GLN A 168 -1.67 13.43 -5.52
C GLN A 168 -1.77 12.20 -4.60
N ARG A 169 -2.92 11.52 -4.64
CA ARG A 169 -3.19 10.38 -3.79
C ARG A 169 -3.97 9.27 -4.48
N LYS A 170 -3.85 8.07 -3.95
CA LYS A 170 -4.61 6.89 -4.36
C LYS A 170 -5.15 6.22 -3.10
N SER A 171 -6.48 6.07 -3.04
CA SER A 171 -7.19 5.58 -1.87
C SER A 171 -7.89 4.27 -2.19
N ILE A 172 -7.92 3.35 -1.23
CA ILE A 172 -8.68 2.11 -1.26
C ILE A 172 -9.60 2.04 -0.05
N ALA A 173 -10.84 1.63 -0.27
CA ALA A 173 -11.78 1.30 0.81
C ALA A 173 -11.89 -0.23 0.90
N ILE A 174 -11.75 -0.75 2.11
CA ILE A 174 -11.67 -2.17 2.42
C ILE A 174 -12.83 -2.53 3.35
N LYS A 175 -13.74 -3.38 2.92
CA LYS A 175 -14.74 -3.99 3.79
C LYS A 175 -14.07 -5.13 4.54
N LEU A 176 -13.87 -4.96 5.84
CA LEU A 176 -13.12 -5.89 6.69
C LEU A 176 -13.93 -7.18 6.92
N GLN A 177 -13.26 -8.33 6.94
CA GLN A 177 -13.89 -9.65 7.16
C GLN A 177 -13.98 -9.99 8.64
N GLY A 178 -15.00 -10.80 9.02
CA GLY A 178 -15.11 -11.38 10.37
C GLY A 178 -15.51 -10.39 11.48
N LEU A 179 -15.94 -9.18 11.12
CA LEU A 179 -16.41 -8.17 12.06
C LEU A 179 -17.94 -8.01 11.95
N ARG A 180 -18.56 -7.61 13.08
CA ARG A 180 -20.01 -7.57 13.32
C ARG A 180 -20.85 -6.99 12.16
N ASP A 181 -22.14 -7.28 12.19
CA ASP A 181 -23.17 -6.93 11.21
C ASP A 181 -23.03 -5.55 10.57
N GLY A 182 -22.92 -5.53 9.22
CA GLY A 182 -22.75 -4.33 8.42
C GLY A 182 -21.36 -4.11 7.83
N GLY A 183 -20.33 -4.79 8.36
CA GLY A 183 -18.94 -4.75 7.88
C GLY A 183 -18.27 -3.39 8.09
N VAL A 184 -17.29 -3.35 8.95
CA VAL A 184 -16.42 -2.18 9.16
C VAL A 184 -15.66 -1.87 7.86
N THR A 185 -15.70 -0.63 7.41
CA THR A 185 -14.89 -0.18 6.29
C THR A 185 -13.66 0.57 6.80
N ALA A 186 -12.48 0.09 6.42
CA ALA A 186 -11.24 0.83 6.60
C ALA A 186 -10.85 1.50 5.29
N VAL A 187 -10.16 2.63 5.37
CA VAL A 187 -9.61 3.31 4.20
C VAL A 187 -8.10 3.41 4.33
N VAL A 188 -7.38 3.10 3.25
CA VAL A 188 -5.93 3.30 3.18
C VAL A 188 -5.62 4.20 1.99
N THR A 189 -4.88 5.28 2.26
CA THR A 189 -4.54 6.28 1.26
C THR A 189 -3.04 6.36 1.08
N GLN A 190 -2.57 6.13 -0.14
CA GLN A 190 -1.21 6.38 -0.58
C GLN A 190 -1.09 7.84 -1.02
N VAL A 191 -0.18 8.61 -0.44
CA VAL A 191 0.02 10.03 -0.72
C VAL A 191 1.45 10.25 -1.22
N THR A 192 1.60 10.96 -2.33
CA THR A 192 2.91 11.33 -2.88
C THR A 192 3.63 12.33 -1.99
N GLY A 193 4.94 12.45 -2.18
CA GLY A 193 5.77 13.48 -1.56
C GLY A 193 6.47 14.34 -2.60
N LEU A 194 7.46 15.12 -2.18
CA LEU A 194 8.19 16.07 -3.03
C LEU A 194 8.92 15.39 -4.20
N ILE A 195 9.54 14.23 -3.94
CA ILE A 195 10.29 13.43 -4.93
C ILE A 195 9.40 12.34 -5.50
N ALA A 196 8.46 11.83 -4.72
CA ALA A 196 7.52 10.80 -5.07
C ALA A 196 6.50 11.33 -6.08
N ARG A 197 6.60 10.93 -7.35
CA ARG A 197 5.67 11.35 -8.41
C ARG A 197 4.84 10.20 -8.97
N ARG A 198 4.98 8.99 -8.43
CA ARG A 198 4.24 7.83 -8.93
C ARG A 198 3.78 6.91 -7.81
N ILE A 199 2.47 6.73 -7.75
CA ILE A 199 1.82 5.71 -6.94
C ILE A 199 1.52 4.52 -7.85
N VAL A 200 1.91 3.33 -7.41
CA VAL A 200 1.51 2.07 -8.03
C VAL A 200 0.54 1.40 -7.08
N CYS A 201 -0.68 1.17 -7.55
CA CYS A 201 -1.72 0.51 -6.79
C CYS A 201 -2.27 -0.64 -7.64
N HIS A 202 -2.18 -1.85 -7.12
CA HIS A 202 -2.68 -3.08 -7.75
C HIS A 202 -3.99 -3.56 -7.12
N ALA A 203 -4.53 -2.80 -6.15
CA ALA A 203 -5.81 -3.11 -5.55
C ALA A 203 -6.90 -3.09 -6.62
N THR A 204 -7.76 -4.11 -6.60
CA THR A 204 -8.86 -4.28 -7.56
C THR A 204 -10.18 -4.35 -6.80
N GLU A 205 -11.17 -3.57 -7.22
CA GLU A 205 -12.52 -3.59 -6.65
C GLU A 205 -13.13 -4.99 -6.80
N GLY A 206 -13.82 -5.45 -5.75
CA GLY A 206 -14.43 -6.77 -5.65
C GLY A 206 -13.46 -7.90 -5.25
N LYS A 207 -12.15 -7.66 -5.26
CA LYS A 207 -11.16 -8.68 -4.87
C LYS A 207 -10.97 -8.71 -3.35
N ALA A 208 -10.93 -9.95 -2.79
CA ALA A 208 -10.54 -10.19 -1.41
C ALA A 208 -9.01 -10.23 -1.27
N TYR A 209 -8.50 -9.68 -0.18
CA TYR A 209 -7.09 -9.63 0.19
C TYR A 209 -6.90 -10.19 1.60
N LYS A 210 -5.78 -10.87 1.82
CA LYS A 210 -5.34 -11.32 3.14
C LYS A 210 -4.66 -10.16 3.90
N VAL A 211 -4.60 -10.24 5.22
CA VAL A 211 -3.78 -9.32 6.02
C VAL A 211 -2.32 -9.39 5.59
N GLY A 212 -1.67 -8.23 5.48
CA GLY A 212 -0.26 -8.14 5.06
C GLY A 212 -0.01 -8.39 3.56
N GLU A 213 -1.04 -8.70 2.77
CA GLU A 213 -0.91 -8.86 1.31
C GLU A 213 -0.51 -7.53 0.66
N ARG A 214 0.39 -7.61 -0.34
CA ARG A 214 0.88 -6.44 -1.06
C ARG A 214 -0.18 -5.90 -2.00
N TYR A 215 -0.45 -4.58 -1.94
CA TYR A 215 -1.38 -3.96 -2.87
C TYR A 215 -0.79 -2.81 -3.69
N GLY A 216 0.44 -2.42 -3.39
CA GLY A 216 1.05 -1.34 -4.14
C GLY A 216 2.40 -0.88 -3.58
N LEU A 217 2.87 0.22 -4.14
CA LEU A 217 4.15 0.84 -3.80
C LEU A 217 4.10 2.33 -4.14
N ILE A 218 4.77 3.17 -3.33
CA ILE A 218 4.94 4.60 -3.61
C ILE A 218 6.43 4.86 -3.83
N ARG A 219 6.81 5.59 -4.88
CA ARG A 219 8.22 5.86 -5.19
C ARG A 219 8.71 7.13 -4.51
N PHE A 220 9.81 7.05 -3.73
CA PHE A 220 10.64 8.13 -3.17
C PHE A 220 9.95 9.13 -2.23
N GLY A 221 9.95 8.83 -0.92
CA GLY A 221 9.49 9.71 0.14
C GLY A 221 8.00 10.03 0.04
N SER A 222 7.19 9.44 0.91
CA SER A 222 5.76 9.39 0.76
C SER A 222 5.06 9.34 2.11
N ARG A 223 3.73 9.25 2.09
CA ARG A 223 2.89 9.07 3.27
C ARG A 223 1.83 8.01 2.98
N THR A 224 1.50 7.25 4.00
CA THR A 224 0.36 6.33 3.97
C THR A 224 -0.54 6.64 5.14
N ASP A 225 -1.81 6.95 4.88
CA ASP A 225 -2.81 7.24 5.89
C ASP A 225 -3.76 6.04 6.00
N VAL A 226 -4.14 5.70 7.25
CA VAL A 226 -5.16 4.69 7.53
C VAL A 226 -6.29 5.35 8.29
N TYR A 227 -7.50 5.18 7.79
CA TYR A 227 -8.72 5.68 8.41
C TYR A 227 -9.52 4.48 8.92
N LEU A 228 -9.90 4.52 10.17
CA LEU A 228 -10.68 3.51 10.86
C LEU A 228 -11.92 4.16 11.51
N PRO A 229 -13.01 3.42 11.72
CA PRO A 229 -14.15 3.92 12.46
C PRO A 229 -13.78 4.38 13.86
N LYS A 230 -14.57 5.26 14.44
CA LYS A 230 -14.41 5.68 15.83
C LYS A 230 -14.53 4.49 16.78
N GLY A 231 -13.78 4.54 17.90
CA GLY A 231 -13.80 3.51 18.92
C GLY A 231 -12.76 2.39 18.74
N VAL A 232 -11.84 2.54 17.79
CA VAL A 232 -10.67 1.64 17.69
C VAL A 232 -9.65 1.95 18.79
N THR A 233 -8.93 0.92 19.23
CA THR A 233 -7.81 1.10 20.16
C THR A 233 -6.52 1.15 19.36
N TRP A 234 -5.87 2.31 19.28
CA TRP A 234 -4.54 2.45 18.68
C TRP A 234 -3.49 1.78 19.56
N LEU A 235 -2.60 1.00 18.94
CA LEU A 235 -1.49 0.30 19.59
C LEU A 235 -0.14 0.98 19.29
N VAL A 236 -0.19 2.12 18.59
CA VAL A 236 0.97 2.95 18.24
C VAL A 236 0.71 4.39 18.66
N LYS A 237 1.78 5.18 18.78
CA LYS A 237 1.74 6.62 19.14
C LYS A 237 2.55 7.43 18.13
N PRO A 238 2.26 8.74 17.97
CA PRO A 238 3.14 9.65 17.24
C PRO A 238 4.59 9.58 17.74
N GLY A 239 5.54 9.51 16.80
CA GLY A 239 6.97 9.31 17.08
C GLY A 239 7.43 7.85 17.03
N GLU A 240 6.54 6.88 16.99
CA GLU A 240 6.91 5.46 16.87
C GLU A 240 7.14 5.04 15.42
N LYS A 241 8.10 4.12 15.22
CA LYS A 241 8.39 3.52 13.92
C LYS A 241 7.47 2.34 13.65
N THR A 242 7.03 2.21 12.42
CA THR A 242 6.24 1.08 11.94
C THR A 242 7.02 0.23 10.95
N THR A 243 6.69 -1.05 10.92
CA THR A 243 7.15 -2.04 9.94
C THR A 243 5.90 -2.62 9.27
N GLY A 244 5.75 -2.39 7.96
CA GLY A 244 4.58 -2.81 7.20
C GLY A 244 4.33 -4.31 7.26
N GLY A 245 3.11 -4.71 7.59
CA GLY A 245 2.70 -6.09 7.78
C GLY A 245 3.11 -6.70 9.12
N VAL A 246 3.87 -6.00 9.98
CA VAL A 246 4.39 -6.57 11.25
C VAL A 246 3.91 -5.77 12.46
N THR A 247 4.07 -4.44 12.43
CA THR A 247 3.70 -3.60 13.57
C THR A 247 2.19 -3.68 13.80
N LYS A 248 1.80 -4.04 15.01
CA LYS A 248 0.41 -4.01 15.49
C LYS A 248 -0.04 -2.55 15.54
N LEU A 249 -0.94 -2.15 14.62
CA LEU A 249 -1.32 -0.76 14.42
C LEU A 249 -2.50 -0.36 15.31
N ALA A 250 -3.55 -1.16 15.27
CA ALA A 250 -4.78 -0.92 16.02
C ALA A 250 -5.54 -2.22 16.27
N ARG A 251 -6.43 -2.20 17.25
CA ARG A 251 -7.38 -3.28 17.52
C ARG A 251 -8.81 -2.77 17.36
N LEU A 252 -9.59 -3.53 16.63
CA LEU A 252 -11.03 -3.32 16.52
C LEU A 252 -11.70 -3.95 17.75
N GLY A 253 -12.58 -3.20 18.39
CA GLY A 253 -13.36 -3.66 19.54
C GLY A 253 -14.44 -4.68 19.18
#